data_24995e18276f700144dabba5576f7b22
#
_entry.id   24995e18276f700144dabba5576f7b22
#
_cell.length_a   1.000
_cell.length_b   1.000
_cell.length_c   1.000
_cell.angle_alpha   90.00
_cell.angle_beta   90.00
_cell.angle_gamma   90.00
#
_symmetry.space_group_name_H-M   'P 1'
#
loop_
_entity.id
_entity.type
_entity.pdbx_description
1 polymer ?
#
loop_
_entity_poly.entity_id
_entity_poly.type
_entity_poly.pdbx_seq_one_letter_code
_entity_poly.pdbx_strand_id
1 'polypeptide(L)'
;MYPIFAFYATAQNPQTNYKSMNIRTDNLYMKSVFSIMNSILKVLEHSMDDSSFNLDDFTAEKFGISDNKFARILKMLVEGGYIEGVKVIDRGEPTIFDGADYARFKVSIGDIGITLKGLKYLAENTVLANMYRTIKSVKDIIP
;
A
#
# COMPACT_ATOMS: atom_id res chain seq x y z
N MET A 1 17.68 22.17 -1.83
CA MET A 1 17.61 21.32 -1.71
C MET A 1 17.03 20.36 -1.83
N TYR A 2 16.68 20.52 -2.24
CA TYR A 2 16.73 19.64 -2.30
C TYR A 2 16.10 19.03 -2.45
N PRO A 3 16.40 19.84 -2.04
CA PRO A 3 16.26 19.22 -2.09
C PRO A 3 15.66 18.57 -2.62
N ILE A 4 15.97 19.18 -2.54
CA ILE A 4 15.84 18.43 -2.90
C ILE A 4 15.64 17.85 -3.20
N PHE A 5 15.43 18.21 -3.30
CA PHE A 5 15.78 17.52 -3.47
C PHE A 5 15.67 17.08 -3.34
N ALA A 6 16.24 17.77 -2.88
CA ALA A 6 16.62 17.19 -2.56
C ALA A 6 16.51 16.85 -2.64
N PHE A 7 16.41 17.11 -2.51
CA PHE A 7 16.72 16.58 -2.51
C PHE A 7 16.79 16.44 -2.78
N TYR A 8 17.30 16.95 -2.42
CA TYR A 8 17.88 16.55 -2.58
C TYR A 8 18.11 16.50 -2.29
N ALA A 9 18.65 17.12 -1.64
CA ALA A 9 19.22 16.77 -1.17
C ALA A 9 19.59 16.73 -0.95
N THR A 10 20.22 17.18 -0.70
CA THR A 10 20.76 16.89 -0.34
C THR A 10 21.17 16.60 -0.24
N ALA A 11 21.67 16.92 -0.22
CA ALA A 11 22.18 16.46 0.01
C ALA A 11 22.64 16.15 0.19
N GLN A 12 23.19 16.32 0.41
CA GLN A 12 23.66 16.05 0.63
C GLN A 12 23.95 15.52 0.92
N ASN A 13 24.58 15.57 1.05
CA ASN A 13 24.80 15.08 1.10
C ASN A 13 24.71 14.32 1.29
N PRO A 14 25.92 13.94 1.67
CA PRO A 14 25.64 12.60 2.17
C PRO A 14 25.33 11.60 1.09
N GLN A 15 25.78 11.83 -0.05
CA GLN A 15 25.42 11.05 -1.21
C GLN A 15 26.12 9.71 -1.30
N THR A 16 27.21 9.53 -0.58
CA THR A 16 28.00 8.31 -0.65
C THR A 16 27.23 7.06 -0.18
N ASN A 17 26.42 7.24 0.83
CA ASN A 17 25.61 6.14 1.35
C ASN A 17 24.26 6.03 0.65
N TYR A 18 24.01 6.96 -0.23
CA TYR A 18 22.73 7.09 -0.87
C TYR A 18 22.40 5.89 -1.75
N LYS A 19 23.36 5.41 -2.54
CA LYS A 19 23.13 4.29 -3.48
C LYS A 19 22.91 2.98 -2.75
N SER A 20 23.67 2.67 -1.74
CA SER A 20 23.47 1.43 -0.97
C SER A 20 22.18 1.48 -0.16
N MET A 21 21.81 2.67 0.32
CA MET A 21 20.54 2.85 1.00
C MET A 21 19.36 2.69 0.02
N ASN A 22 19.52 3.12 -1.21
CA ASN A 22 18.46 3.07 -2.21
C ASN A 22 18.04 1.64 -2.53
N ILE A 23 18.99 0.73 -2.72
CA ILE A 23 18.67 -0.67 -3.02
C ILE A 23 17.83 -1.27 -1.90
N ARG A 24 18.22 -1.00 -0.66
CA ARG A 24 17.51 -1.51 0.50
C ARG A 24 16.14 -0.83 0.65
N THR A 25 16.09 0.48 0.40
CA THR A 25 14.86 1.25 0.49
C THR A 25 13.86 0.81 -0.56
N ASP A 26 14.32 0.55 -1.78
CA ASP A 26 13.46 0.10 -2.86
C ASP A 26 12.82 -1.24 -2.53
N ASN A 27 13.59 -2.18 -2.00
CA ASN A 27 13.07 -3.48 -1.60
C ASN A 27 12.05 -3.35 -0.46
N LEU A 28 12.35 -2.50 0.52
CA LEU A 28 11.43 -2.25 1.62
C LEU A 28 10.16 -1.55 1.14
N TYR A 29 10.30 -0.63 0.19
CA TYR A 29 9.16 0.08 -0.38
C TYR A 29 8.22 -0.88 -1.10
N MET A 30 8.76 -1.73 -1.98
CA MET A 30 7.97 -2.72 -2.71
C MET A 30 7.27 -3.68 -1.76
N LYS A 31 8.02 -4.18 -0.79
CA LYS A 31 7.48 -5.07 0.24
C LYS A 31 6.37 -4.40 1.03
N SER A 32 6.55 -3.10 1.34
CA SER A 32 5.57 -2.32 2.08
C SER A 32 4.26 -2.18 1.32
N VAL A 33 4.31 -1.91 0.01
CA VAL A 33 3.11 -1.78 -0.81
C VAL A 33 2.31 -3.07 -0.81
N PHE A 34 2.94 -4.21 -1.11
CA PHE A 34 2.26 -5.49 -1.12
C PHE A 34 1.77 -5.89 0.27
N SER A 35 2.55 -5.58 1.30
CA SER A 35 2.15 -5.84 2.67
C SER A 35 0.88 -5.06 3.04
N ILE A 36 0.80 -3.81 2.62
CA ILE A 36 -0.36 -2.97 2.89
C ILE A 36 -1.58 -3.46 2.10
N MET A 37 -1.37 -3.84 0.83
CA MET A 37 -2.45 -4.42 0.03
C MET A 37 -3.03 -5.66 0.72
N ASN A 38 -2.17 -6.55 1.19
CA ASN A 38 -2.59 -7.74 1.93
C ASN A 38 -3.33 -7.37 3.21
N SER A 39 -2.87 -6.36 3.93
CA SER A 39 -3.51 -5.90 5.16
C SER A 39 -4.91 -5.36 4.89
N ILE A 40 -5.07 -4.57 3.83
CA ILE A 40 -6.37 -4.04 3.43
C ILE A 40 -7.32 -5.20 3.09
N LEU A 41 -6.85 -6.15 2.29
CA LEU A 41 -7.68 -7.30 1.89
C LEU A 41 -8.06 -8.15 3.10
N LYS A 42 -7.16 -8.34 4.06
CA LYS A 42 -7.45 -9.09 5.29
C LYS A 42 -8.51 -8.38 6.14
N VAL A 43 -8.41 -7.07 6.26
CA VAL A 43 -9.41 -6.29 7.00
C VAL A 43 -10.79 -6.46 6.37
N LEU A 44 -10.85 -6.40 5.04
CA LEU A 44 -12.11 -6.54 4.33
C LEU A 44 -12.64 -7.97 4.39
N GLU A 45 -11.76 -8.97 4.38
CA GLU A 45 -12.19 -10.36 4.56
C GLU A 45 -12.80 -10.56 5.96
N HIS A 46 -12.14 -10.05 6.99
CA HIS A 46 -12.65 -10.16 8.35
C HIS A 46 -13.98 -9.43 8.50
N SER A 47 -14.17 -8.34 7.77
CA SER A 47 -15.41 -7.57 7.85
C SER A 47 -16.62 -8.35 7.33
N MET A 48 -16.41 -9.41 6.57
CA MET A 48 -17.52 -10.26 6.09
C MET A 48 -18.24 -10.96 7.25
N ASP A 49 -17.51 -11.27 8.31
CA ASP A 49 -18.06 -11.96 9.48
C ASP A 49 -18.31 -11.04 10.65
N ASP A 50 -17.75 -9.83 10.62
CA ASP A 50 -17.74 -8.91 11.74
C ASP A 50 -18.69 -7.75 11.49
N SER A 51 -19.85 -7.76 12.13
CA SER A 51 -20.82 -6.68 12.02
C SER A 51 -20.35 -5.39 12.70
N SER A 52 -19.26 -5.45 13.46
CA SER A 52 -18.72 -4.27 14.14
C SER A 52 -17.69 -3.52 13.29
N PHE A 53 -17.49 -3.91 12.03
CA PHE A 53 -16.57 -3.23 11.13
C PHE A 53 -16.91 -1.75 11.01
N ASN A 54 -15.96 -0.90 11.34
CA ASN A 54 -16.16 0.54 11.33
C ASN A 54 -15.25 1.18 10.27
N LEU A 55 -15.87 1.92 9.36
CA LEU A 55 -15.14 2.65 8.32
C LEU A 55 -14.17 3.68 8.90
N ASP A 56 -14.44 4.17 10.11
CA ASP A 56 -13.54 5.11 10.77
C ASP A 56 -12.18 4.49 11.08
N ASP A 57 -12.11 3.16 11.15
CA ASP A 57 -10.86 2.44 11.33
C ASP A 57 -10.16 2.14 10.00
N PHE A 58 -10.82 2.40 8.88
CA PHE A 58 -10.28 2.13 7.55
C PHE A 58 -9.68 3.42 6.97
N THR A 59 -8.55 3.80 7.54
CA THR A 59 -7.86 5.05 7.19
C THR A 59 -6.39 4.80 6.89
N ALA A 60 -5.76 5.74 6.18
CA ALA A 60 -4.34 5.67 5.88
C ALA A 60 -3.49 5.57 7.15
N GLU A 61 -3.89 6.29 8.18
CA GLU A 61 -3.18 6.31 9.46
C GLU A 61 -3.12 4.92 10.09
N LYS A 62 -4.22 4.19 10.03
CA LYS A 62 -4.29 2.84 10.59
C LYS A 62 -3.36 1.86 9.88
N PHE A 63 -3.09 2.10 8.61
CA PHE A 63 -2.15 1.29 7.82
C PHE A 63 -0.73 1.86 7.83
N GLY A 64 -0.51 2.98 8.52
CA GLY A 64 0.82 3.58 8.67
C GLY A 64 1.37 4.21 7.41
N ILE A 65 0.51 4.75 6.55
CA ILE A 65 0.91 5.35 5.29
C ILE A 65 0.24 6.71 5.11
N SER A 66 0.72 7.47 4.12
CA SER A 66 0.12 8.75 3.78
C SER A 66 -1.22 8.58 3.09
N ASP A 67 -2.05 9.61 3.15
CA ASP A 67 -3.34 9.62 2.47
C ASP A 67 -3.18 9.42 0.97
N ASN A 68 -2.16 10.03 0.39
CA ASN A 68 -1.89 9.92 -1.04
C ASN A 68 -1.54 8.49 -1.44
N LYS A 69 -0.68 7.83 -0.66
CA LYS A 69 -0.30 6.44 -0.90
C LYS A 69 -1.49 5.51 -0.71
N PHE A 70 -2.29 5.75 0.32
CA PHE A 70 -3.50 4.98 0.58
C PHE A 70 -4.47 5.07 -0.60
N ALA A 71 -4.73 6.28 -1.08
CA ALA A 71 -5.61 6.49 -2.23
C ALA A 71 -5.11 5.77 -3.48
N ARG A 72 -3.80 5.80 -3.73
CA ARG A 72 -3.22 5.11 -4.88
C ARG A 72 -3.34 3.60 -4.76
N ILE A 73 -3.14 3.06 -3.57
CA ILE A 73 -3.28 1.62 -3.33
C ILE A 73 -4.73 1.20 -3.51
N LEU A 74 -5.68 1.97 -2.97
CA LEU A 74 -7.11 1.69 -3.16
C LEU A 74 -7.48 1.72 -4.64
N LYS A 75 -6.93 2.70 -5.38
CA LYS A 75 -7.16 2.80 -6.82
C LYS A 75 -6.68 1.55 -7.54
N MET A 76 -5.48 1.07 -7.23
CA MET A 76 -4.96 -0.16 -7.82
C MET A 76 -5.82 -1.38 -7.49
N LEU A 77 -6.29 -1.48 -6.25
CA LEU A 77 -7.12 -2.60 -5.83
C LEU A 77 -8.49 -2.58 -6.52
N VAL A 78 -9.08 -1.41 -6.67
CA VAL A 78 -10.37 -1.28 -7.38
C VAL A 78 -10.20 -1.59 -8.86
N GLU A 79 -9.19 -1.00 -9.50
CA GLU A 79 -8.95 -1.20 -10.93
C GLU A 79 -8.56 -2.63 -11.25
N GLY A 80 -7.88 -3.29 -10.33
CA GLY A 80 -7.55 -4.70 -10.46
C GLY A 80 -8.72 -5.63 -10.20
N GLY A 81 -9.81 -5.11 -9.67
CA GLY A 81 -11.00 -5.92 -9.38
C GLY A 81 -10.91 -6.68 -8.06
N TYR A 82 -10.02 -6.31 -7.16
CA TYR A 82 -9.82 -7.02 -5.89
C TYR A 82 -10.77 -6.54 -4.79
N ILE A 83 -11.22 -5.30 -4.88
CA ILE A 83 -12.19 -4.72 -3.95
C ILE A 83 -13.27 -3.98 -4.72
N GLU A 84 -14.38 -3.72 -4.04
CA GLU A 84 -15.50 -2.97 -4.61
C GLU A 84 -16.02 -1.95 -3.59
N GLY A 85 -16.90 -1.06 -4.04
CA GLY A 85 -17.51 -0.07 -3.15
C GLY A 85 -16.64 1.14 -2.88
N VAL A 86 -15.52 1.30 -3.57
CA VAL A 86 -14.63 2.46 -3.42
C VAL A 86 -14.50 3.16 -4.77
N LYS A 87 -14.56 4.48 -4.73
CA LYS A 87 -14.33 5.31 -5.90
C LYS A 87 -13.18 6.26 -5.60
N VAL A 88 -12.15 6.22 -6.43
CA VAL A 88 -10.99 7.10 -6.31
C VAL A 88 -10.96 8.01 -7.52
N ILE A 89 -11.05 9.31 -7.27
CA ILE A 89 -11.05 10.33 -8.32
C ILE A 89 -9.70 11.03 -8.31
N ASP A 90 -9.01 10.96 -9.44
CA ASP A 90 -7.76 11.71 -9.64
C ASP A 90 -8.12 13.08 -10.18
N ARG A 91 -7.87 14.11 -9.39
CA ARG A 91 -8.17 15.49 -9.75
C ARG A 91 -7.06 16.16 -10.54
N GLY A 92 -5.98 15.41 -10.82
CA GLY A 92 -4.85 15.90 -11.57
C GLY A 92 -3.86 16.69 -10.73
N GLU A 93 -2.85 17.23 -11.40
CA GLU A 93 -1.83 18.04 -10.73
C GLU A 93 -2.42 19.34 -10.22
N PRO A 94 -1.93 19.86 -9.10
CA PRO A 94 -2.41 21.16 -8.59
C PRO A 94 -2.06 22.29 -9.54
N THR A 95 -2.91 23.29 -9.57
CA THR A 95 -2.70 24.51 -10.34
C THR A 95 -2.36 25.66 -9.40
N ILE A 96 -2.05 26.83 -9.97
CA ILE A 96 -1.76 28.03 -9.16
C ILE A 96 -2.97 28.49 -8.34
N PHE A 97 -4.16 28.02 -8.67
CA PHE A 97 -5.40 28.38 -7.97
C PHE A 97 -5.70 27.43 -6.80
N ASP A 98 -4.94 26.34 -6.68
CA ASP A 98 -5.17 25.37 -5.62
C ASP A 98 -4.37 25.76 -4.36
N GLY A 99 -4.94 25.47 -3.20
CA GLY A 99 -4.32 25.78 -1.93
C GLY A 99 -3.22 24.80 -1.57
N ALA A 100 -2.52 25.10 -0.47
CA ALA A 100 -1.42 24.26 0.03
C ALA A 100 -1.90 22.88 0.49
N ASP A 101 -3.17 22.78 0.83
CA ASP A 101 -3.80 21.53 1.30
C ASP A 101 -4.52 20.78 0.18
N TYR A 102 -4.17 21.07 -1.07
CA TYR A 102 -4.77 20.39 -2.22
C TYR A 102 -4.51 18.90 -2.17
N ALA A 103 -5.57 18.10 -2.24
CA ALA A 103 -5.50 16.65 -2.32
C ALA A 103 -5.80 16.21 -3.75
N ARG A 104 -4.81 15.61 -4.39
CA ARG A 104 -4.94 15.13 -5.77
C ARG A 104 -6.02 14.05 -5.88
N PHE A 105 -6.08 13.15 -4.92
CA PHE A 105 -7.02 12.05 -4.96
C PHE A 105 -8.16 12.27 -3.97
N LYS A 106 -9.38 12.13 -4.48
CA LYS A 106 -10.57 12.12 -3.65
C LYS A 106 -11.07 10.69 -3.55
N VAL A 107 -11.15 10.17 -2.33
CA VAL A 107 -11.62 8.81 -2.08
C VAL A 107 -13.04 8.89 -1.54
N SER A 108 -13.93 8.14 -2.16
CA SER A 108 -15.31 7.99 -1.70
C SER A 108 -15.54 6.52 -1.42
N ILE A 109 -15.91 6.21 -0.18
CA ILE A 109 -16.13 4.83 0.26
C ILE A 109 -17.62 4.63 0.50
N GLY A 110 -18.19 3.68 -0.23
CA GLY A 110 -19.58 3.30 -0.03
C GLY A 110 -19.67 1.95 0.66
N ASP A 111 -20.31 1.01 0.02
CA ASP A 111 -20.43 -0.35 0.54
C ASP A 111 -19.19 -1.15 0.15
N ILE A 112 -18.10 -0.90 0.86
CA ILE A 112 -16.80 -1.47 0.56
C ILE A 112 -16.78 -2.97 0.90
N GLY A 113 -16.16 -3.75 0.01
CA GLY A 113 -16.01 -5.19 0.23
C GLY A 113 -14.88 -5.77 -0.59
N ILE A 114 -14.49 -6.98 -0.21
CA ILE A 114 -13.52 -7.76 -0.98
C ILE A 114 -14.28 -8.58 -2.03
N THR A 115 -13.73 -8.66 -3.23
CA THR A 115 -14.32 -9.45 -4.31
C THR A 115 -13.81 -10.89 -4.26
N LEU A 116 -14.44 -11.76 -5.06
CA LEU A 116 -13.93 -13.13 -5.22
C LEU A 116 -12.47 -13.13 -5.71
N LYS A 117 -12.15 -12.22 -6.62
CA LYS A 117 -10.77 -12.09 -7.11
C LYS A 117 -9.82 -11.68 -6.00
N GLY A 118 -10.27 -10.78 -5.11
CA GLY A 118 -9.49 -10.36 -3.95
C GLY A 118 -9.26 -11.51 -2.98
N LEU A 119 -10.28 -12.32 -2.74
CA LEU A 119 -10.17 -13.50 -1.87
C LEU A 119 -9.17 -14.50 -2.43
N LYS A 120 -9.21 -14.75 -3.74
CA LYS A 120 -8.26 -15.64 -4.40
C LYS A 120 -6.83 -15.13 -4.29
N TYR A 121 -6.66 -13.83 -4.54
CA TYR A 121 -5.34 -13.20 -4.42
C TYR A 121 -4.78 -13.36 -3.00
N LEU A 122 -5.61 -13.10 -2.00
CA LEU A 122 -5.20 -13.21 -0.60
C LEU A 122 -4.82 -14.66 -0.25
N ALA A 123 -5.61 -15.63 -0.71
CA ALA A 123 -5.34 -17.05 -0.48
C ALA A 123 -4.04 -17.49 -1.15
N GLU A 124 -3.82 -17.08 -2.39
CA GLU A 124 -2.61 -17.41 -3.15
C GLU A 124 -1.36 -16.84 -2.48
N ASN A 125 -1.44 -15.62 -2.01
CA ASN A 125 -0.32 -15.01 -1.31
C ASN A 125 0.01 -15.74 -0.02
N THR A 126 -0.99 -16.21 0.70
CA THR A 126 -0.81 -16.98 1.91
C THR A 126 -0.14 -18.33 1.60
N VAL A 127 -0.60 -19.02 0.55
CA VAL A 127 -0.02 -20.29 0.12
C VAL A 127 1.44 -20.10 -0.30
N LEU A 128 1.73 -19.09 -1.12
CA LEU A 128 3.09 -18.81 -1.57
C LEU A 128 4.01 -18.49 -0.40
N ALA A 129 3.54 -17.71 0.56
CA ALA A 129 4.33 -17.39 1.75
C ALA A 129 4.64 -18.63 2.56
N ASN A 130 3.66 -19.52 2.72
CA ASN A 130 3.85 -20.78 3.45
C ASN A 130 4.81 -21.71 2.73
N MET A 131 4.69 -21.83 1.41
CA MET A 131 5.61 -22.61 0.58
C MET A 131 7.04 -22.10 0.70
N TYR A 132 7.21 -20.78 0.64
CA TYR A 132 8.53 -20.16 0.77
C TYR A 132 9.16 -20.49 2.13
N ARG A 133 8.39 -20.38 3.20
CA ARG A 133 8.87 -20.73 4.54
C ARG A 133 9.28 -22.19 4.63
N THR A 134 8.50 -23.08 4.05
CA THR A 134 8.78 -24.51 4.04
C THR A 134 10.10 -24.80 3.32
N ILE A 135 10.29 -24.22 2.13
CA ILE A 135 11.53 -24.40 1.36
C ILE A 135 12.73 -23.88 2.16
N LYS A 136 12.59 -22.73 2.78
CA LYS A 136 13.64 -22.13 3.58
C LYS A 136 14.01 -23.02 4.77
N SER A 137 13.01 -23.58 5.44
CA SER A 137 13.22 -24.48 6.57
C SER A 137 13.96 -25.75 6.14
N VAL A 138 13.62 -26.31 4.99
CA VAL A 138 14.29 -27.47 4.44
C VAL A 138 15.76 -27.16 4.11
N LYS A 139 16.02 -25.97 3.54
CA LYS A 139 17.38 -25.53 3.25
C LYS A 139 18.23 -25.43 4.52
N ASP A 140 17.64 -24.97 5.60
CA ASP A 140 18.35 -24.80 6.87
C ASP A 140 18.64 -26.14 7.55
N ILE A 141 17.88 -27.17 7.21
CA ILE A 141 18.04 -28.50 7.77
C ILE A 141 19.09 -29.32 7.00
N ILE A 142 19.22 -29.12 5.71
CA ILE A 142 20.17 -29.81 4.85
C ILE A 142 21.53 -29.15 4.98
N PRO A 143 22.56 -29.88 5.49
CA PRO A 143 23.91 -29.34 5.64
C PRO A 143 24.60 -29.05 4.32
#